data_6103f1e09006d3e4a152b4d1ea8904f6
#
_entry.id   6103f1e09006d3e4a152b4d1ea8904f6
#
_cell.length_a   1.000
_cell.length_b   1.000
_cell.length_c   1.000
_cell.angle_alpha   90.00
_cell.angle_beta   90.00
_cell.angle_gamma   90.00
#
_symmetry.space_group_name_H-M   'P 1'
#
loop_
_entity.id
_entity.type
_entity.pdbx_description
1 polymer ?
#
loop_
_entity_poly.entity_id
_entity_poly.type
_entity_poly.pdbx_seq_one_letter_code
_entity_poly.pdbx_strand_id
1 'polypeptide(L)'
;MDHLTVDNWIEDQDNMVQKIIDMVNADNIRENLRNVSYKPHLAGTPQDNNLAELFRNRLLEAGFDTAELVPYNVLLSRPNASSPNIISLHTESEISEEIWRSHYKETELHEDDFDENFIHAFNAYTPAANIAS
;
A
#
# COMPACT_ATOMS: atom_id res chain seq x y z
N MET A 1 -11.13 -49.02 -6.42
CA MET A 1 -10.21 -47.98 -5.94
C MET A 1 -9.13 -47.88 -7.00
N ASP A 2 -9.31 -46.99 -7.96
CA ASP A 2 -8.33 -46.81 -9.02
C ASP A 2 -7.08 -46.17 -8.42
N HIS A 3 -5.95 -46.87 -8.52
CA HIS A 3 -4.65 -46.35 -8.20
C HIS A 3 -4.33 -45.21 -9.17
N LEU A 4 -4.52 -43.98 -8.73
CA LEU A 4 -3.92 -42.84 -9.40
C LEU A 4 -2.42 -43.10 -9.39
N THR A 5 -1.84 -43.34 -10.52
CA THR A 5 -0.39 -43.49 -10.65
C THR A 5 0.23 -42.10 -10.43
N VAL A 6 1.48 -42.01 -9.96
CA VAL A 6 2.19 -40.77 -9.78
C VAL A 6 2.18 -39.93 -11.06
N ASP A 7 2.25 -40.56 -12.19
CA ASP A 7 2.23 -39.93 -13.52
C ASP A 7 0.89 -39.21 -13.80
N ASN A 8 -0.25 -39.82 -13.48
CA ASN A 8 -1.56 -39.18 -13.61
C ASN A 8 -1.70 -37.98 -12.69
N TRP A 9 -1.14 -38.04 -11.49
CA TRP A 9 -1.16 -36.92 -10.55
C TRP A 9 -0.33 -35.71 -11.04
N ILE A 10 0.85 -35.98 -11.65
CA ILE A 10 1.71 -34.96 -12.25
C ILE A 10 0.97 -34.30 -13.43
N GLU A 11 0.39 -35.09 -14.33
CA GLU A 11 -0.38 -34.58 -15.48
C GLU A 11 -1.58 -33.72 -15.04
N ASP A 12 -2.30 -34.14 -14.00
CA ASP A 12 -3.41 -33.36 -13.43
C ASP A 12 -2.92 -32.02 -12.83
N GLN A 13 -1.75 -32.00 -12.18
CA GLN A 13 -1.15 -30.77 -11.65
C GLN A 13 -0.73 -29.82 -12.78
N ASP A 14 -0.07 -30.30 -13.82
CA ASP A 14 0.35 -29.50 -14.97
C ASP A 14 -0.86 -28.92 -15.71
N ASN A 15 -1.92 -29.70 -15.89
CA ASN A 15 -3.19 -29.24 -16.47
C ASN A 15 -3.84 -28.13 -15.59
N MET A 16 -3.79 -28.26 -14.27
CA MET A 16 -4.31 -27.25 -13.35
C MET A 16 -3.51 -25.95 -13.42
N VAL A 17 -2.18 -26.06 -13.42
CA VAL A 17 -1.28 -24.90 -13.55
C VAL A 17 -1.56 -24.18 -14.87
N GLN A 18 -1.68 -24.92 -15.99
CA GLN A 18 -1.95 -24.30 -17.27
C GLN A 18 -3.31 -23.59 -17.30
N LYS A 19 -4.35 -24.18 -16.72
CA LYS A 19 -5.66 -23.50 -16.58
C LYS A 19 -5.56 -22.20 -15.79
N ILE A 20 -4.80 -22.17 -14.70
CA ILE A 20 -4.59 -20.94 -13.91
C ILE A 20 -3.88 -19.89 -14.76
N ILE A 21 -2.84 -20.26 -15.50
CA ILE A 21 -2.10 -19.33 -16.38
C ILE A 21 -3.05 -18.77 -17.46
N ASP A 22 -3.86 -19.61 -18.09
CA ASP A 22 -4.80 -19.21 -19.16
C ASP A 22 -5.92 -18.27 -18.64
N MET A 23 -6.23 -18.34 -17.34
CA MET A 23 -7.21 -17.45 -16.70
C MET A 23 -6.66 -16.07 -16.33
N VAL A 24 -5.33 -15.88 -16.35
CA VAL A 24 -4.71 -14.58 -16.05
C VAL A 24 -5.08 -13.57 -17.13
N ASN A 25 -5.66 -12.45 -16.69
CA ASN A 25 -6.08 -11.37 -17.57
C ASN A 25 -5.42 -10.06 -17.15
N ALA A 26 -4.65 -9.47 -18.06
CA ALA A 26 -3.90 -8.25 -17.80
C ALA A 26 -4.79 -7.03 -17.51
N ASP A 27 -5.98 -6.97 -18.13
CA ASP A 27 -6.92 -5.87 -17.90
C ASP A 27 -7.56 -5.97 -16.51
N ASN A 28 -7.90 -7.18 -16.06
CA ASN A 28 -8.38 -7.41 -14.71
C ASN A 28 -7.32 -7.04 -13.67
N ILE A 29 -6.04 -7.34 -13.93
CA ILE A 29 -4.93 -6.95 -13.06
C ILE A 29 -4.82 -5.42 -13.00
N ARG A 30 -4.88 -4.74 -14.13
CA ARG A 30 -4.83 -3.27 -14.22
C ARG A 30 -6.00 -2.63 -13.48
N GLU A 31 -7.21 -3.11 -13.67
CA GLU A 31 -8.39 -2.62 -12.99
C GLU A 31 -8.31 -2.84 -11.47
N ASN A 32 -7.90 -4.03 -11.04
CA ASN A 32 -7.70 -4.31 -9.63
C ASN A 32 -6.64 -3.39 -9.01
N LEU A 33 -5.50 -3.21 -9.69
CA LEU A 33 -4.46 -2.29 -9.23
C LEU A 33 -5.01 -0.86 -9.09
N ARG A 34 -5.73 -0.34 -10.10
CA ARG A 34 -6.34 0.98 -10.02
C ARG A 34 -7.29 1.08 -8.83
N ASN A 35 -8.17 0.11 -8.65
CA ASN A 35 -9.17 0.12 -7.57
C ASN A 35 -8.53 0.17 -6.17
N VAL A 36 -7.35 -0.41 -5.99
CA VAL A 36 -6.68 -0.47 -4.69
C VAL A 36 -5.65 0.64 -4.47
N SER A 37 -5.22 1.33 -5.53
CA SER A 37 -4.11 2.29 -5.43
C SER A 37 -4.50 3.74 -5.74
N TYR A 38 -5.70 4.00 -6.29
CA TYR A 38 -6.02 5.33 -6.81
C TYR A 38 -6.36 6.36 -5.72
N LYS A 39 -6.70 5.94 -4.51
CA LYS A 39 -6.94 6.83 -3.36
C LYS A 39 -5.90 6.63 -2.27
N PRO A 40 -5.52 7.70 -1.57
CA PRO A 40 -4.68 7.58 -0.38
C PRO A 40 -5.35 6.68 0.67
N HIS A 41 -4.63 5.68 1.14
CA HIS A 41 -5.12 4.71 2.13
C HIS A 41 -4.11 4.53 3.26
N LEU A 42 -3.73 5.63 3.89
CA LEU A 42 -2.84 5.61 5.04
C LEU A 42 -3.42 4.70 6.14
N ALA A 43 -2.58 3.83 6.67
CA ALA A 43 -2.97 2.84 7.66
C ALA A 43 -3.78 3.45 8.82
N GLY A 44 -4.90 2.82 9.17
CA GLY A 44 -5.81 3.25 10.23
C GLY A 44 -6.68 4.47 9.87
N THR A 45 -6.78 4.83 8.60
CA THR A 45 -7.78 5.82 8.13
C THR A 45 -9.09 5.12 7.72
N PRO A 46 -10.20 5.86 7.60
CA PRO A 46 -11.44 5.29 7.05
C PRO A 46 -11.26 4.67 5.67
N GLN A 47 -10.40 5.26 4.81
CA GLN A 47 -10.15 4.73 3.48
C GLN A 47 -9.39 3.40 3.51
N ASP A 48 -8.44 3.24 4.42
CA ASP A 48 -7.75 1.98 4.67
C ASP A 48 -8.74 0.89 5.11
N ASN A 49 -9.64 1.22 6.04
CA ASN A 49 -10.69 0.29 6.48
C ASN A 49 -11.66 -0.09 5.35
N ASN A 50 -12.09 0.87 4.52
CA ASN A 50 -12.93 0.59 3.35
C ASN A 50 -12.24 -0.35 2.36
N LEU A 51 -10.93 -0.19 2.18
CA LEU A 51 -10.15 -1.07 1.32
C LEU A 51 -10.05 -2.49 1.89
N ALA A 52 -9.86 -2.62 3.21
CA ALA A 52 -9.87 -3.93 3.88
C ALA A 52 -11.23 -4.63 3.73
N GLU A 53 -12.33 -3.90 3.88
CA GLU A 53 -13.69 -4.42 3.65
C GLU A 53 -13.92 -4.84 2.20
N LEU A 54 -13.41 -4.07 1.24
CA LEU A 54 -13.46 -4.43 -0.18
C LEU A 54 -12.77 -5.78 -0.43
N PHE A 55 -11.59 -5.99 0.11
CA PHE A 55 -10.88 -7.27 -0.02
C PHE A 55 -11.65 -8.42 0.62
N ARG A 56 -12.17 -8.23 1.83
CA ARG A 56 -12.99 -9.24 2.50
C ARG A 56 -14.18 -9.65 1.62
N ASN A 57 -14.91 -8.69 1.10
CA ASN A 57 -16.10 -8.95 0.29
C ASN A 57 -15.73 -9.67 -1.01
N ARG A 58 -14.67 -9.27 -1.69
CA ARG A 58 -14.18 -9.95 -2.91
C ARG A 58 -13.77 -11.41 -2.68
N LEU A 59 -13.17 -11.71 -1.52
CA LEU A 59 -12.86 -13.09 -1.16
C LEU A 59 -14.13 -13.92 -1.00
N LEU A 60 -15.15 -13.41 -0.32
CA LEU A 60 -16.43 -14.10 -0.15
C LEU A 60 -17.14 -14.27 -1.50
N GLU A 61 -17.15 -13.25 -2.36
CA GLU A 61 -17.70 -13.33 -3.72
C GLU A 61 -16.96 -14.35 -4.60
N ALA A 62 -15.66 -14.50 -4.37
CA ALA A 62 -14.84 -15.50 -5.06
C ALA A 62 -15.07 -16.94 -4.55
N GLY A 63 -15.92 -17.13 -3.55
CA GLY A 63 -16.31 -18.45 -3.04
C GLY A 63 -15.48 -18.97 -1.86
N PHE A 64 -14.74 -18.11 -1.17
CA PHE A 64 -14.12 -18.50 0.10
C PHE A 64 -15.19 -18.67 1.17
N ASP A 65 -15.09 -19.71 1.97
CA ASP A 65 -16.06 -20.02 3.03
C ASP A 65 -16.12 -18.95 4.11
N THR A 66 -14.97 -18.37 4.44
CA THR A 66 -14.84 -17.30 5.44
C THR A 66 -13.78 -16.28 5.04
N ALA A 67 -14.02 -15.03 5.38
CA ALA A 67 -13.04 -13.96 5.31
C ALA A 67 -13.31 -12.96 6.44
N GLU A 68 -12.34 -12.76 7.31
CA GLU A 68 -12.50 -11.95 8.54
C GLU A 68 -11.53 -10.78 8.55
N LEU A 69 -11.97 -9.64 9.08
CA LEU A 69 -11.11 -8.51 9.40
C LEU A 69 -10.64 -8.63 10.86
N VAL A 70 -9.34 -8.73 11.05
CA VAL A 70 -8.75 -8.83 12.39
C VAL A 70 -8.13 -7.48 12.77
N PRO A 71 -8.69 -6.74 13.73
CA PRO A 71 -8.17 -5.45 14.15
C PRO A 71 -6.93 -5.60 15.03
N TYR A 72 -5.93 -4.74 14.78
CA TYR A 72 -4.72 -4.63 15.59
C TYR A 72 -4.50 -3.19 16.05
N ASN A 73 -4.13 -3.01 17.30
CA ASN A 73 -3.65 -1.73 17.81
C ASN A 73 -2.13 -1.66 17.62
N VAL A 74 -1.69 -0.79 16.72
CA VAL A 74 -0.27 -0.62 16.40
C VAL A 74 0.13 0.85 16.51
N LEU A 75 1.38 1.09 16.93
CA LEU A 75 1.97 2.42 16.89
C LEU A 75 2.50 2.67 15.47
N LEU A 76 1.96 3.68 14.81
CA LEU A 76 2.32 4.05 13.45
C LEU A 76 2.98 5.42 13.41
N SER A 77 4.00 5.56 12.59
CA SER A 77 4.59 6.84 12.24
C SER A 77 3.67 7.57 11.26
N ARG A 78 3.32 8.81 11.57
CA ARG A 78 2.48 9.63 10.70
C ARG A 78 3.17 10.94 10.35
N PRO A 79 3.00 11.45 9.12
CA PRO A 79 3.50 12.76 8.76
C PRO A 79 2.76 13.83 9.55
N ASN A 80 3.50 14.88 9.93
CA ASN A 80 2.93 16.10 10.50
C ASN A 80 3.18 17.25 9.54
N ALA A 81 2.16 17.71 8.83
CA ALA A 81 2.27 18.79 7.86
C ALA A 81 2.76 20.12 8.50
N SER A 82 2.46 20.33 9.78
CA SER A 82 2.93 21.51 10.52
C SER A 82 4.38 21.41 10.98
N SER A 83 4.97 20.21 10.92
CA SER A 83 6.36 19.95 11.31
C SER A 83 7.01 18.97 10.33
N PRO A 84 7.25 19.40 9.10
CA PRO A 84 7.84 18.55 8.06
C PRO A 84 9.30 18.23 8.38
N ASN A 85 9.87 17.26 7.67
CA ASN A 85 11.30 17.02 7.74
C ASN A 85 12.06 18.21 7.14
N ILE A 86 13.07 18.69 7.84
CA ILE A 86 13.90 19.86 7.45
C ILE A 86 15.36 19.50 7.58
N ILE A 87 16.17 19.93 6.63
CA ILE A 87 17.62 19.92 6.72
C ILE A 87 18.09 21.37 6.73
N SER A 88 18.86 21.76 7.74
CA SER A 88 19.42 23.10 7.88
C SER A 88 20.93 23.05 8.03
N LEU A 89 21.60 24.05 7.49
CA LEU A 89 23.02 24.27 7.71
C LEU A 89 23.17 25.27 8.85
N HIS A 90 23.89 24.92 9.90
CA HIS A 90 24.25 25.80 10.99
C HIS A 90 25.72 26.17 10.84
N THR A 91 26.01 27.46 10.92
CA THR A 91 27.37 28.01 10.94
C THR A 91 27.76 28.43 12.33
N GLU A 92 29.06 28.61 12.59
CA GLU A 92 29.57 29.09 13.90
C GLU A 92 29.01 30.47 14.31
N SER A 93 28.46 31.25 13.38
CA SER A 93 27.83 32.54 13.60
C SER A 93 26.34 32.47 13.97
N GLU A 94 25.82 31.27 14.31
CA GLU A 94 24.41 31.02 14.67
C GLU A 94 23.41 31.24 13.49
N ILE A 95 23.89 31.48 12.28
CA ILE A 95 23.01 31.56 11.12
C ILE A 95 22.59 30.13 10.74
N SER A 96 21.29 29.87 10.86
CA SER A 96 20.69 28.65 10.39
C SER A 96 20.05 28.91 9.03
N GLU A 97 20.53 28.24 8.02
CA GLU A 97 19.94 28.25 6.66
C GLU A 97 19.23 26.95 6.42
N GLU A 98 17.93 27.02 6.13
CA GLU A 98 17.17 25.86 5.67
C GLU A 98 17.56 25.55 4.22
N ILE A 99 18.21 24.41 4.01
CA ILE A 99 18.66 23.98 2.68
C ILE A 99 17.67 23.02 2.02
N TRP A 100 16.80 22.39 2.80
CA TRP A 100 15.78 21.51 2.28
C TRP A 100 14.63 21.33 3.27
N ARG A 101 13.42 21.24 2.72
CA ARG A 101 12.17 20.94 3.45
C ARG A 101 11.37 19.89 2.68
N SER A 102 10.80 18.93 3.38
CA SER A 102 9.90 17.95 2.78
C SER A 102 8.64 18.64 2.26
N HIS A 103 8.49 18.69 0.96
CA HIS A 103 7.34 19.27 0.26
C HIS A 103 6.93 18.44 -0.97
N TYR A 104 7.59 17.29 -1.16
CA TYR A 104 7.29 16.44 -2.30
C TYR A 104 5.88 15.88 -2.18
N LYS A 105 5.08 16.11 -3.19
CA LYS A 105 3.76 15.54 -3.40
C LYS A 105 3.74 14.92 -4.79
N GLU A 106 3.13 13.76 -4.93
CA GLU A 106 2.96 13.15 -6.23
C GLU A 106 2.11 14.02 -7.15
N THR A 107 2.40 13.98 -8.45
CA THR A 107 1.63 14.72 -9.44
C THR A 107 0.27 14.05 -9.63
N GLU A 108 -0.78 14.84 -9.51
CA GLU A 108 -2.13 14.41 -9.86
C GLU A 108 -2.20 14.14 -11.37
N LEU A 109 -2.65 12.95 -11.75
CA LEU A 109 -2.75 12.54 -13.15
C LEU A 109 -4.13 12.86 -13.74
N HIS A 110 -5.15 12.93 -12.89
CA HIS A 110 -6.54 13.22 -13.25
C HIS A 110 -7.16 14.15 -12.20
N GLU A 111 -8.18 14.92 -12.61
CA GLU A 111 -8.90 15.82 -11.70
C GLU A 111 -9.54 15.09 -10.50
N ASP A 112 -9.93 13.82 -10.70
CA ASP A 112 -10.50 12.98 -9.66
C ASP A 112 -9.45 12.41 -8.67
N ASP A 113 -8.17 12.58 -8.95
CA ASP A 113 -7.08 12.10 -8.10
C ASP A 113 -6.83 13.05 -6.90
N PHE A 114 -7.47 14.24 -6.91
CA PHE A 114 -7.36 15.15 -5.77
C PHE A 114 -8.08 14.56 -4.55
N ASP A 115 -7.32 14.39 -3.48
CA ASP A 115 -7.81 13.98 -2.18
C ASP A 115 -7.13 14.81 -1.09
N GLU A 116 -7.91 15.39 -0.18
CA GLU A 116 -7.40 16.21 0.93
C GLU A 116 -6.50 15.42 1.89
N ASN A 117 -6.63 14.07 1.87
CA ASN A 117 -5.79 13.17 2.65
C ASN A 117 -4.45 12.86 1.99
N PHE A 118 -4.19 13.43 0.81
CA PHE A 118 -2.91 13.29 0.15
C PHE A 118 -1.82 13.97 0.98
N ILE A 119 -0.83 13.22 1.41
CA ILE A 119 0.23 13.68 2.28
C ILE A 119 1.56 13.80 1.55
N HIS A 120 2.37 14.78 1.98
CA HIS A 120 3.73 14.92 1.48
C HIS A 120 4.61 13.73 1.90
N ALA A 121 5.63 13.45 1.10
CA ALA A 121 6.63 12.45 1.43
C ALA A 121 7.27 12.76 2.80
N PHE A 122 7.47 11.73 3.60
CA PHE A 122 8.08 11.81 4.92
C PHE A 122 8.91 10.56 5.21
N ASN A 123 9.81 10.66 6.17
CA ASN A 123 10.60 9.52 6.60
C ASN A 123 9.88 8.80 7.74
N ALA A 124 9.22 7.70 7.43
CA ALA A 124 8.32 6.98 8.33
C ALA A 124 9.03 6.22 9.47
N TYR A 125 10.32 5.90 9.32
CA TYR A 125 11.01 4.97 10.22
C TYR A 125 12.14 5.61 11.02
N THR A 126 12.25 6.92 10.97
CA THR A 126 13.20 7.67 11.81
C THR A 126 12.55 8.13 13.10
N PRO A 127 13.29 8.22 14.20
CA PRO A 127 12.81 8.89 15.41
C PRO A 127 12.43 10.35 15.12
N ALA A 128 11.36 10.81 15.74
CA ALA A 128 11.05 12.24 15.76
C ALA A 128 12.09 12.96 16.65
N ALA A 129 13.12 13.52 16.02
CA ALA A 129 14.22 14.15 16.73
C ALA A 129 14.76 15.36 15.95
N ASN A 130 15.38 16.26 16.69
CA ASN A 130 16.24 17.31 16.15
C ASN A 130 17.70 16.88 16.42
N ILE A 131 18.44 16.60 15.37
CA ILE A 131 19.80 16.08 15.45
C ILE A 131 20.73 17.06 14.77
N ALA A 132 21.75 17.51 15.49
CA ALA A 132 22.84 18.32 14.98
C ALA A 132 24.15 17.52 15.06
N SER A 133 25.06 17.68 14.09
CA SER A 133 26.37 17.05 14.03
C SER A 133 27.43 18.09 13.72
#